data_3f812ef3bcd96223abd5825c7ed7d9da
#
_entry.id   3f812ef3bcd96223abd5825c7ed7d9da
#
_cell.length_a   1.000
_cell.length_b   1.000
_cell.length_c   1.000
_cell.angle_alpha   90.00
_cell.angle_beta   90.00
_cell.angle_gamma   90.00
#
_symmetry.space_group_name_H-M   'P 1'
#
loop_
_entity.id
_entity.type
_entity.pdbx_description
1 polymer ?
#
loop_
_entity_poly.entity_id
_entity_poly.type
_entity_poly.pdbx_seq_one_letter_code
_entity_poly.pdbx_strand_id
1 'polypeptide(L)'
;KNRMRGFGGHSNRGTVTDFVKFPEYAAFLAKRAGIDTIPESATTWSMPECVSAVEYDLTQSKEELDMFEEALKKNRESFSETFITAATPGILSTTLYRSEDNPDYLNDEQYVYALAEELRKEYELIVSRGHTLQLDAPDLALEKQIMFLNKPLEEFLSRCELHIDAMNKALVNIPREKVRLHVCWGNWE
;
A
#
# COMPACT_ATOMS: atom_id res chain seq x y z
N LYS A 1 -4.25 3.23 -9.01
CA LYS A 1 -3.68 3.89 -10.20
C LYS A 1 -4.39 5.20 -10.55
N ASN A 2 -5.69 5.28 -10.34
CA ASN A 2 -6.48 6.46 -10.73
C ASN A 2 -6.55 7.55 -9.65
N ARG A 3 -6.15 7.25 -8.39
CA ARG A 3 -6.21 8.19 -7.26
C ARG A 3 -4.93 9.00 -7.05
N MET A 4 -3.81 8.51 -7.55
CA MET A 4 -2.51 9.19 -7.39
C MET A 4 -1.84 9.40 -8.74
N ARG A 5 -1.31 10.58 -8.95
CA ARG A 5 -0.45 10.98 -10.07
C ARG A 5 1.02 10.85 -9.66
N GLY A 6 1.92 10.99 -10.60
CA GLY A 6 3.37 10.88 -10.39
C GLY A 6 3.94 9.50 -10.73
N PHE A 7 3.10 8.57 -11.21
CA PHE A 7 3.50 7.19 -11.53
C PHE A 7 3.50 6.91 -13.03
N GLY A 8 4.57 6.28 -13.50
CA GLY A 8 4.77 5.87 -14.89
C GLY A 8 5.82 4.77 -14.97
N GLY A 9 6.34 4.51 -16.18
CA GLY A 9 7.39 3.50 -16.35
C GLY A 9 7.02 2.11 -15.86
N HIS A 10 8.03 1.31 -15.59
CA HIS A 10 7.88 -0.06 -15.04
C HIS A 10 9.10 -0.39 -14.20
N SER A 11 8.89 -0.71 -12.94
CA SER A 11 9.91 -1.31 -12.07
C SER A 11 9.77 -2.82 -12.03
N ASN A 12 10.89 -3.51 -11.92
CA ASN A 12 10.91 -4.93 -11.64
C ASN A 12 10.98 -5.13 -10.13
N ARG A 13 9.85 -5.39 -9.50
CA ARG A 13 9.83 -5.89 -8.14
C ARG A 13 10.39 -7.31 -8.15
N GLY A 14 11.36 -7.58 -7.26
CA GLY A 14 12.10 -8.83 -7.22
C GLY A 14 11.18 -10.07 -7.18
N THR A 15 11.71 -11.18 -7.68
CA THR A 15 11.02 -12.47 -7.74
C THR A 15 10.64 -12.95 -6.35
N VAL A 16 9.38 -13.32 -6.16
CA VAL A 16 8.96 -14.06 -4.96
C VAL A 16 9.68 -15.40 -4.96
N THR A 17 10.59 -15.61 -4.01
CA THR A 17 11.49 -16.76 -3.97
C THR A 17 10.73 -18.09 -3.95
N ASP A 18 9.54 -18.11 -3.35
CA ASP A 18 8.70 -19.29 -3.27
C ASP A 18 8.14 -19.73 -4.63
N PHE A 19 7.92 -18.80 -5.57
CA PHE A 19 7.51 -19.16 -6.94
C PHE A 19 8.61 -19.89 -7.70
N VAL A 20 9.87 -19.58 -7.40
CA VAL A 20 11.02 -20.31 -7.97
C VAL A 20 11.16 -21.68 -7.34
N LYS A 21 10.96 -21.80 -6.02
CA LYS A 21 11.05 -23.07 -5.29
C LYS A 21 9.86 -23.99 -5.55
N PHE A 22 8.68 -23.43 -5.80
CA PHE A 22 7.43 -24.16 -5.97
C PHE A 22 6.74 -23.76 -7.29
N PRO A 23 7.28 -24.12 -8.45
CA PRO A 23 6.76 -23.69 -9.76
C PRO A 23 5.31 -24.18 -10.02
N GLU A 24 4.92 -25.32 -9.47
CA GLU A 24 3.56 -25.84 -9.59
C GLU A 24 2.55 -24.94 -8.85
N TYR A 25 2.94 -24.39 -7.71
CA TYR A 25 2.13 -23.43 -6.96
C TYR A 25 2.01 -22.10 -7.72
N ALA A 26 3.10 -21.62 -8.31
CA ALA A 26 3.06 -20.45 -9.15
C ALA A 26 2.11 -20.64 -10.36
N ALA A 27 2.16 -21.81 -11.01
CA ALA A 27 1.25 -22.18 -12.11
C ALA A 27 -0.23 -22.24 -11.65
N PHE A 28 -0.48 -22.80 -10.47
CA PHE A 28 -1.83 -22.84 -9.87
C PHE A 28 -2.39 -21.43 -9.65
N LEU A 29 -1.59 -20.52 -9.07
CA LEU A 29 -2.02 -19.13 -8.84
C LEU A 29 -2.28 -18.38 -10.14
N ALA A 30 -1.42 -18.54 -11.15
CA ALA A 30 -1.58 -17.94 -12.46
C ALA A 30 -2.90 -18.39 -13.11
N LYS A 31 -3.16 -19.68 -13.11
CA LYS A 31 -4.41 -20.24 -13.63
C LYS A 31 -5.64 -19.69 -12.90
N ARG A 32 -5.56 -19.54 -11.59
CA ARG A 32 -6.62 -18.94 -10.77
C ARG A 32 -6.84 -17.45 -11.09
N ALA A 33 -5.78 -16.74 -11.48
CA ALA A 33 -5.83 -15.35 -11.93
C ALA A 33 -6.24 -15.19 -13.41
N GLY A 34 -6.55 -16.29 -14.12
CA GLY A 34 -6.90 -16.26 -15.54
C GLY A 34 -5.68 -16.07 -16.47
N ILE A 35 -4.49 -16.42 -16.01
CA ILE A 35 -3.24 -16.34 -16.76
C ILE A 35 -2.89 -17.77 -17.21
N ASP A 36 -3.07 -18.08 -18.49
CA ASP A 36 -2.87 -19.44 -19.02
C ASP A 36 -1.42 -19.91 -19.11
N THR A 37 -0.48 -18.98 -19.17
CA THR A 37 0.96 -19.28 -19.15
C THR A 37 1.67 -18.24 -18.31
N ILE A 38 2.48 -18.71 -17.34
CA ILE A 38 3.42 -17.82 -16.65
C ILE A 38 4.60 -17.62 -17.60
N PRO A 39 4.80 -16.45 -18.21
CA PRO A 39 6.04 -16.17 -18.92
C PRO A 39 7.19 -16.29 -17.93
N GLU A 40 8.37 -16.69 -18.37
CA GLU A 40 9.58 -16.67 -17.53
C GLU A 40 9.84 -15.31 -16.86
N SER A 41 9.33 -14.23 -17.48
CA SER A 41 9.31 -12.87 -16.93
C SER A 41 8.22 -12.64 -15.86
N ALA A 42 7.23 -13.53 -15.70
CA ALA A 42 6.12 -13.34 -14.75
C ALA A 42 6.47 -13.74 -13.31
N THR A 43 7.69 -14.20 -13.08
CA THR A 43 8.27 -14.26 -11.74
C THR A 43 8.63 -12.87 -11.21
N THR A 44 8.63 -11.84 -12.06
CA THR A 44 8.85 -10.44 -11.70
C THR A 44 7.55 -9.66 -11.88
N TRP A 45 7.03 -9.13 -10.79
CA TRP A 45 5.87 -8.23 -10.86
C TRP A 45 6.35 -6.87 -11.38
N SER A 46 5.95 -6.53 -12.59
CA SER A 46 6.18 -5.20 -13.14
C SER A 46 5.10 -4.25 -12.62
N MET A 47 5.52 -3.29 -11.81
CA MET A 47 4.67 -2.25 -11.23
C MET A 47 5.10 -0.88 -11.78
N PRO A 48 4.20 0.10 -11.85
CA PRO A 48 4.62 1.48 -12.13
C PRO A 48 5.63 1.97 -11.10
N GLU A 49 6.52 2.88 -11.52
CA GLU A 49 7.44 3.60 -10.63
C GLU A 49 6.94 5.01 -10.36
N CYS A 50 7.40 5.60 -9.26
CA CYS A 50 7.26 7.02 -9.02
C CYS A 50 8.31 7.77 -9.86
N VAL A 51 7.86 8.45 -10.92
CA VAL A 51 8.70 9.15 -11.88
C VAL A 51 8.67 10.68 -11.75
N SER A 52 7.74 11.19 -10.93
CA SER A 52 7.61 12.63 -10.63
C SER A 52 6.93 12.83 -9.28
N ALA A 53 6.70 14.09 -8.87
CA ALA A 53 5.99 14.41 -7.65
C ALA A 53 4.63 13.70 -7.57
N VAL A 54 4.35 13.11 -6.40
CA VAL A 54 3.07 12.43 -6.14
C VAL A 54 1.99 13.45 -5.79
N GLU A 55 0.78 13.23 -6.28
CA GLU A 55 -0.40 14.03 -5.99
C GLU A 55 -1.61 13.11 -5.81
N TYR A 56 -2.34 13.25 -4.70
CA TYR A 56 -3.53 12.46 -4.41
C TYR A 56 -4.81 13.19 -4.86
N ASP A 57 -5.61 12.55 -5.72
CA ASP A 57 -6.92 13.00 -6.16
C ASP A 57 -8.02 12.34 -5.32
N LEU A 58 -8.70 13.14 -4.51
CA LEU A 58 -9.76 12.69 -3.60
C LEU A 58 -11.09 12.36 -4.30
N THR A 59 -11.24 12.58 -5.59
CA THR A 59 -12.52 12.42 -6.30
C THR A 59 -13.09 11.03 -6.11
N GLN A 60 -12.30 9.99 -6.42
CA GLN A 60 -12.74 8.60 -6.26
C GLN A 60 -13.01 8.22 -4.80
N SER A 61 -12.17 8.67 -3.87
CA SER A 61 -12.37 8.38 -2.44
C SER A 61 -13.68 8.99 -1.92
N LYS A 62 -14.06 10.17 -2.39
CA LYS A 62 -15.36 10.78 -2.07
C LYS A 62 -16.53 9.98 -2.63
N GLU A 63 -16.46 9.60 -3.90
CA GLU A 63 -17.51 8.80 -4.55
C GLU A 63 -17.70 7.45 -3.84
N GLU A 64 -16.62 6.76 -3.47
CA GLU A 64 -16.70 5.49 -2.74
C GLU A 64 -17.28 5.65 -1.34
N LEU A 65 -16.92 6.71 -0.62
CA LEU A 65 -17.53 7.02 0.67
C LEU A 65 -19.01 7.34 0.55
N ASP A 66 -19.42 8.11 -0.47
CA ASP A 66 -20.83 8.41 -0.72
C ASP A 66 -21.62 7.11 -0.99
N MET A 67 -21.10 6.21 -1.83
CA MET A 67 -21.71 4.89 -2.10
C MET A 67 -21.79 4.02 -0.84
N PHE A 68 -20.74 4.01 -0.03
CA PHE A 68 -20.71 3.26 1.22
C PHE A 68 -21.72 3.79 2.23
N GLU A 69 -21.81 5.10 2.41
CA GLU A 69 -22.77 5.75 3.30
C GLU A 69 -24.22 5.52 2.85
N GLU A 70 -24.49 5.50 1.54
CA GLU A 70 -25.82 5.14 1.02
C GLU A 70 -26.17 3.68 1.34
N ALA A 71 -25.22 2.75 1.21
CA ALA A 71 -25.43 1.35 1.58
C ALA A 71 -25.68 1.20 3.09
N LEU A 72 -24.96 1.97 3.92
CA LEU A 72 -25.17 1.98 5.37
C LEU A 72 -26.55 2.52 5.75
N LYS A 73 -27.08 3.55 5.08
CA LYS A 73 -28.44 4.08 5.36
C LYS A 73 -29.50 3.02 5.21
N LYS A 74 -29.31 2.07 4.31
CA LYS A 74 -30.24 0.95 4.06
C LYS A 74 -30.14 -0.17 5.12
N ASN A 75 -29.03 -0.19 5.90
CA ASN A 75 -28.69 -1.27 6.84
C ASN A 75 -28.33 -0.77 8.25
N ARG A 76 -28.77 0.43 8.63
CA ARG A 76 -28.34 1.15 9.86
C ARG A 76 -28.56 0.38 11.18
N GLU A 77 -29.52 -0.52 11.21
CA GLU A 77 -29.83 -1.29 12.42
C GLU A 77 -28.83 -2.45 12.68
N SER A 78 -27.87 -2.67 11.76
CA SER A 78 -27.01 -3.86 11.78
C SER A 78 -25.58 -3.60 12.28
N PHE A 79 -25.12 -2.34 12.39
CA PHE A 79 -23.73 -2.02 12.67
C PHE A 79 -23.59 -0.98 13.79
N SER A 80 -22.78 -1.28 14.80
CA SER A 80 -22.44 -0.36 15.90
C SER A 80 -21.33 0.62 15.47
N GLU A 81 -20.43 0.20 14.58
CA GLU A 81 -19.29 0.95 14.10
C GLU A 81 -18.96 0.56 12.68
N THR A 82 -18.38 1.48 11.93
CA THR A 82 -17.89 1.26 10.55
C THR A 82 -16.48 1.74 10.42
N PHE A 83 -15.73 1.10 9.53
CA PHE A 83 -14.36 1.48 9.21
C PHE A 83 -14.10 1.46 7.71
N ILE A 84 -13.13 2.25 7.28
CA ILE A 84 -12.63 2.29 5.91
C ILE A 84 -11.14 1.98 5.94
N THR A 85 -10.72 1.12 5.03
CA THR A 85 -9.33 0.72 4.89
C THR A 85 -8.59 1.64 3.92
N ALA A 86 -7.39 2.06 4.30
CA ALA A 86 -6.49 2.83 3.44
C ALA A 86 -5.07 2.26 3.50
N ALA A 87 -4.31 2.43 2.39
CA ALA A 87 -2.91 2.03 2.33
C ALA A 87 -2.03 2.94 3.18
N THR A 88 -0.93 2.41 3.71
CA THR A 88 0.12 3.21 4.37
C THR A 88 1.13 3.77 3.36
N PRO A 89 1.90 4.83 3.72
CA PRO A 89 3.03 5.28 2.90
C PRO A 89 4.05 4.16 2.65
N GLY A 90 4.26 3.30 3.63
CA GLY A 90 5.19 2.18 3.55
C GLY A 90 4.82 1.19 2.46
N ILE A 91 3.58 0.67 2.47
CA ILE A 91 3.17 -0.30 1.44
C ILE A 91 3.19 0.30 0.03
N LEU A 92 2.86 1.58 -0.13
CA LEU A 92 2.95 2.23 -1.42
C LEU A 92 4.40 2.34 -1.89
N SER A 93 5.32 2.73 -1.01
CA SER A 93 6.75 2.87 -1.37
C SER A 93 7.42 1.55 -1.71
N THR A 94 6.98 0.44 -1.12
CA THR A 94 7.51 -0.91 -1.42
C THR A 94 6.83 -1.56 -2.62
N THR A 95 5.69 -1.06 -3.05
CA THR A 95 4.95 -1.55 -4.22
C THR A 95 5.22 -0.72 -5.46
N LEU A 96 5.30 0.59 -5.31
CA LEU A 96 5.53 1.58 -6.37
C LEU A 96 6.87 2.27 -6.07
N TYR A 97 7.97 1.67 -6.51
CA TYR A 97 9.31 2.19 -6.21
C TYR A 97 9.51 3.60 -6.73
N ARG A 98 10.35 4.36 -6.06
CA ARG A 98 10.87 5.60 -6.61
C ARG A 98 11.84 5.26 -7.76
N SER A 99 11.65 5.89 -8.92
CA SER A 99 12.62 5.82 -10.00
C SER A 99 13.96 6.44 -9.58
N GLU A 100 15.06 5.85 -9.96
CA GLU A 100 16.41 6.40 -9.68
C GLU A 100 16.59 7.81 -10.28
N ASP A 101 15.97 8.04 -11.44
CA ASP A 101 15.99 9.31 -12.17
C ASP A 101 14.86 10.28 -11.75
N ASN A 102 14.15 10.02 -10.63
CA ASN A 102 13.07 10.89 -10.18
C ASN A 102 13.60 12.30 -9.84
N PRO A 103 13.13 13.37 -10.53
CA PRO A 103 13.64 14.71 -10.32
C PRO A 103 13.18 15.37 -9.02
N ASP A 104 12.08 14.88 -8.44
CA ASP A 104 11.42 15.52 -7.28
C ASP A 104 11.86 14.90 -5.95
N TYR A 105 12.35 13.66 -5.95
CA TYR A 105 12.76 12.94 -4.74
C TYR A 105 14.16 12.35 -4.91
N LEU A 106 15.12 12.84 -4.13
CA LEU A 106 16.53 12.40 -4.20
C LEU A 106 16.75 11.01 -3.60
N ASN A 107 15.89 10.59 -2.67
CA ASN A 107 16.00 9.32 -1.96
C ASN A 107 14.62 8.80 -1.53
N ASP A 108 14.60 7.55 -1.05
CA ASP A 108 13.36 6.88 -0.62
C ASP A 108 12.71 7.57 0.60
N GLU A 109 13.50 8.17 1.49
CA GLU A 109 12.99 8.87 2.66
C GLU A 109 12.11 10.06 2.25
N GLN A 110 12.59 10.90 1.34
CA GLN A 110 11.81 12.03 0.82
C GLN A 110 10.54 11.54 0.13
N TYR A 111 10.62 10.47 -0.63
CA TYR A 111 9.46 9.87 -1.30
C TYR A 111 8.43 9.33 -0.31
N VAL A 112 8.85 8.58 0.71
CA VAL A 112 7.95 8.04 1.74
C VAL A 112 7.24 9.15 2.50
N TYR A 113 7.92 10.23 2.84
CA TYR A 113 7.30 11.38 3.50
C TYR A 113 6.36 12.14 2.56
N ALA A 114 6.66 12.24 1.27
CA ALA A 114 5.74 12.84 0.30
C ALA A 114 4.46 12.01 0.16
N LEU A 115 4.56 10.68 0.13
CA LEU A 115 3.41 9.79 0.19
C LEU A 115 2.57 10.01 1.45
N ALA A 116 3.22 10.20 2.60
CA ALA A 116 2.53 10.47 3.87
C ALA A 116 1.70 11.75 3.84
N GLU A 117 2.25 12.84 3.28
CA GLU A 117 1.54 14.11 3.13
C GLU A 117 0.33 13.98 2.19
N GLU A 118 0.47 13.24 1.10
CA GLU A 118 -0.59 13.04 0.13
C GLU A 118 -1.70 12.12 0.67
N LEU A 119 -1.35 11.02 1.32
CA LEU A 119 -2.31 10.08 1.91
C LEU A 119 -3.07 10.66 3.11
N ARG A 120 -2.47 11.63 3.83
CA ARG A 120 -3.17 12.36 4.91
C ARG A 120 -4.52 12.90 4.44
N LYS A 121 -4.61 13.39 3.22
CA LYS A 121 -5.85 13.93 2.64
C LYS A 121 -6.99 12.90 2.65
N GLU A 122 -6.69 11.65 2.29
CA GLU A 122 -7.65 10.55 2.33
C GLU A 122 -7.99 10.16 3.77
N TYR A 123 -6.99 10.08 4.65
CA TYR A 123 -7.20 9.71 6.06
C TYR A 123 -8.10 10.70 6.79
N GLU A 124 -7.83 11.99 6.60
CA GLU A 124 -8.66 13.07 7.15
C GLU A 124 -10.08 13.05 6.57
N LEU A 125 -10.23 12.77 5.28
CA LEU A 125 -11.54 12.63 4.65
C LEU A 125 -12.34 11.49 5.28
N ILE A 126 -11.75 10.30 5.45
CA ILE A 126 -12.41 9.13 6.06
C ILE A 126 -12.90 9.45 7.46
N VAL A 127 -12.04 10.01 8.30
CA VAL A 127 -12.36 10.33 9.70
C VAL A 127 -13.36 11.46 9.81
N SER A 128 -13.29 12.48 8.95
CA SER A 128 -14.26 13.58 8.91
C SER A 128 -15.68 13.14 8.54
N ARG A 129 -15.80 12.00 7.84
CA ARG A 129 -17.08 11.36 7.50
C ARG A 129 -17.62 10.47 8.64
N GLY A 130 -16.90 10.38 9.78
CA GLY A 130 -17.34 9.66 10.98
C GLY A 130 -16.92 8.19 11.03
N HIS A 131 -16.14 7.70 10.06
CA HIS A 131 -15.64 6.33 10.03
C HIS A 131 -14.33 6.18 10.80
N THR A 132 -14.08 4.97 11.30
CA THR A 132 -12.77 4.59 11.81
C THR A 132 -11.85 4.31 10.62
N LEU A 133 -10.64 4.87 10.64
CA LEU A 133 -9.60 4.60 9.65
C LEU A 133 -8.88 3.30 10.01
N GLN A 134 -8.86 2.34 9.11
CA GLN A 134 -7.96 1.19 9.19
C GLN A 134 -6.79 1.39 8.25
N LEU A 135 -5.57 1.39 8.77
CA LEU A 135 -4.34 1.44 7.97
C LEU A 135 -3.85 0.02 7.69
N ASP A 136 -3.69 -0.32 6.42
CA ASP A 136 -3.11 -1.59 5.99
C ASP A 136 -1.61 -1.43 5.77
N ALA A 137 -0.83 -2.09 6.64
CA ALA A 137 0.63 -2.03 6.69
C ALA A 137 1.29 -3.42 6.55
N PRO A 138 1.06 -4.15 5.45
CA PRO A 138 1.72 -5.44 5.23
C PRO A 138 3.24 -5.31 5.08
N ASP A 139 3.73 -4.15 4.69
CA ASP A 139 5.15 -3.82 4.60
C ASP A 139 5.92 -4.00 5.93
N LEU A 140 5.26 -3.78 7.07
CA LEU A 140 5.88 -3.96 8.40
C LEU A 140 6.15 -5.43 8.77
N ALA A 141 5.65 -6.39 8.01
CA ALA A 141 5.91 -7.81 8.22
C ALA A 141 6.34 -8.52 6.92
N LEU A 142 5.53 -8.42 5.88
CA LEU A 142 5.69 -9.19 4.65
C LEU A 142 6.98 -8.85 3.88
N GLU A 143 7.41 -7.60 3.89
CA GLU A 143 8.60 -7.16 3.13
C GLU A 143 9.90 -7.80 3.63
N LYS A 144 9.95 -8.30 4.88
CA LYS A 144 11.08 -9.13 5.34
C LYS A 144 11.27 -10.36 4.47
N GLN A 145 10.20 -10.92 3.94
CA GLN A 145 10.20 -12.13 3.11
C GLN A 145 10.29 -11.83 1.60
N ILE A 146 10.17 -10.57 1.19
CA ILE A 146 10.21 -10.17 -0.22
C ILE A 146 11.45 -9.30 -0.48
N MET A 147 11.37 -8.01 -0.17
CA MET A 147 12.42 -7.03 -0.46
C MET A 147 13.69 -7.22 0.39
N PHE A 148 13.50 -7.71 1.63
CA PHE A 148 14.58 -7.87 2.62
C PHE A 148 14.94 -9.33 2.93
N LEU A 149 14.53 -10.29 2.08
CA LEU A 149 14.75 -11.72 2.32
C LEU A 149 16.23 -12.05 2.60
N ASN A 150 17.13 -11.53 1.78
CA ASN A 150 18.57 -11.79 1.85
C ASN A 150 19.35 -10.62 2.46
N LYS A 151 18.67 -9.70 3.16
CA LYS A 151 19.29 -8.54 3.81
C LYS A 151 19.37 -8.73 5.32
N PRO A 152 20.32 -8.07 6.00
CA PRO A 152 20.36 -8.03 7.46
C PRO A 152 19.04 -7.58 8.06
N LEU A 153 18.72 -8.09 9.24
CA LEU A 153 17.49 -7.72 9.95
C LEU A 153 17.44 -6.23 10.25
N GLU A 154 18.58 -5.65 10.56
CA GLU A 154 18.74 -4.23 10.89
C GLU A 154 18.30 -3.32 9.74
N GLU A 155 18.56 -3.70 8.48
CA GLU A 155 18.09 -2.94 7.31
C GLU A 155 16.56 -2.95 7.20
N PHE A 156 15.94 -4.10 7.47
CA PHE A 156 14.49 -4.21 7.51
C PHE A 156 13.88 -3.38 8.64
N LEU A 157 14.47 -3.46 9.86
CA LEU A 157 14.00 -2.70 11.01
C LEU A 157 14.11 -1.19 10.77
N SER A 158 15.23 -0.71 10.22
CA SER A 158 15.39 0.70 9.86
C SER A 158 14.36 1.17 8.83
N ARG A 159 14.00 0.31 7.87
CA ARG A 159 12.91 0.60 6.92
C ARG A 159 11.55 0.66 7.63
N CYS A 160 11.27 -0.26 8.55
CA CYS A 160 10.03 -0.22 9.35
C CYS A 160 9.94 1.06 10.19
N GLU A 161 11.04 1.50 10.81
CA GLU A 161 11.09 2.76 11.56
C GLU A 161 10.72 3.96 10.67
N LEU A 162 11.32 4.08 9.49
CA LEU A 162 10.97 5.12 8.53
C LEU A 162 9.48 5.08 8.14
N HIS A 163 8.94 3.89 7.88
CA HIS A 163 7.52 3.75 7.51
C HIS A 163 6.57 4.13 8.65
N ILE A 164 6.92 3.75 9.89
CA ILE A 164 6.15 4.11 11.08
C ILE A 164 6.19 5.63 11.32
N ASP A 165 7.35 6.26 11.18
CA ASP A 165 7.47 7.71 11.33
C ASP A 165 6.66 8.46 10.28
N ALA A 166 6.71 8.04 9.01
CA ALA A 166 5.91 8.62 7.94
C ALA A 166 4.41 8.43 8.19
N MET A 167 3.99 7.25 8.67
CA MET A 167 2.60 6.97 9.03
C MET A 167 2.15 7.87 10.19
N ASN A 168 2.95 8.03 11.25
CA ASN A 168 2.66 8.93 12.36
C ASN A 168 2.53 10.38 11.89
N LYS A 169 3.36 10.81 10.95
CA LYS A 169 3.28 12.13 10.33
C LYS A 169 1.98 12.31 9.54
N ALA A 170 1.53 11.29 8.82
CA ALA A 170 0.25 11.34 8.10
C ALA A 170 -0.96 11.42 9.06
N LEU A 171 -0.82 10.92 10.28
CA LEU A 171 -1.89 10.84 11.29
C LEU A 171 -1.95 12.05 12.25
N VAL A 172 -1.09 13.06 12.10
CA VAL A 172 -0.91 14.14 13.09
C VAL A 172 -2.21 14.85 13.49
N ASN A 173 -3.18 14.95 12.58
CA ASN A 173 -4.48 15.61 12.81
C ASN A 173 -5.61 14.63 13.12
N ILE A 174 -5.34 13.34 13.30
CA ILE A 174 -6.35 12.31 13.47
C ILE A 174 -6.33 11.78 14.91
N PRO A 175 -7.48 11.76 15.61
CA PRO A 175 -7.58 11.20 16.95
C PRO A 175 -7.20 9.71 16.96
N ARG A 176 -6.42 9.29 17.95
CA ARG A 176 -5.89 7.91 18.04
C ARG A 176 -7.01 6.86 18.12
N GLU A 177 -8.10 7.16 18.79
CA GLU A 177 -9.27 6.30 18.91
C GLU A 177 -10.04 6.12 17.60
N LYS A 178 -9.72 6.90 16.57
CA LYS A 178 -10.27 6.80 15.22
C LYS A 178 -9.37 6.03 14.26
N VAL A 179 -8.28 5.47 14.75
CA VAL A 179 -7.30 4.74 13.92
C VAL A 179 -7.10 3.34 14.47
N ARG A 180 -7.05 2.37 13.56
CA ARG A 180 -6.57 1.02 13.85
C ARG A 180 -5.58 0.57 12.79
N LEU A 181 -4.63 -0.26 13.17
CA LEU A 181 -3.59 -0.79 12.30
C LEU A 181 -3.86 -2.26 12.00
N HIS A 182 -3.82 -2.61 10.72
CA HIS A 182 -3.78 -4.00 10.25
C HIS A 182 -2.36 -4.29 9.74
N VAL A 183 -1.66 -5.20 10.40
CA VAL A 183 -0.38 -5.73 9.93
C VAL A 183 -0.64 -7.10 9.33
N CYS A 184 -0.67 -7.15 8.00
CA CYS A 184 -0.92 -8.39 7.29
C CYS A 184 0.33 -9.27 7.31
N TRP A 185 0.15 -10.51 7.73
CA TRP A 185 1.20 -11.52 7.72
C TRP A 185 1.44 -12.12 6.33
N GLY A 186 0.48 -11.95 5.42
CA GLY A 186 0.41 -12.61 4.11
C GLY A 186 -0.58 -13.79 4.12
N ASN A 187 -0.96 -14.21 2.92
CA ASN A 187 -1.88 -15.35 2.71
C ASN A 187 -1.12 -16.59 2.18
N TRP A 188 0.16 -16.67 2.47
CA TRP A 188 1.04 -17.72 1.99
C TRP A 188 1.20 -18.73 3.13
N GLU A 189 0.46 -19.80 3.04
CA GLU A 189 0.66 -21.00 3.84
C GLU A 189 1.36 -22.08 3.02
#